data_bdc113b04274c181b373387fc0056b5f
#
_entry.id   bdc113b04274c181b373387fc0056b5f
#
_cell.length_a   1.000
_cell.length_b   1.000
_cell.length_c   1.000
_cell.angle_alpha   90.00
_cell.angle_beta   90.00
_cell.angle_gamma   90.00
#
_symmetry.space_group_name_H-M   'P 1'
#
loop_
_entity.id
_entity.type
_entity.pdbx_description
1 polymer ?
#
loop_
_entity_poly.entity_id
_entity_poly.type
_entity_poly.pdbx_seq_one_letter_code
_entity_poly.pdbx_strand_id
1 'polypeptide(L)'
;MTINPFDIIKLLFLFICINSHSQQNYTSNNIKSVKLLNSKTNSNYPIINFKDQLELSFDDLEADEKDYYYKINHFDYNWKPSGLLKLEFLEGFDDIRIDNFRNSYNTLQRYTHYNLELPNDNFNFKISGNYSVSIHLSNDEKVFEKRFSITENSEGLSLSISKSNKIENIDISQNIDVTINCNNCSKIYNNSSTLRLVILKNNNWSISKIIKKPKYVINNKLIYRDISFNGGNEYLSFDSSNIISTNYRVYKTELKNLYQTYIVTDDERTNKKY
;
A
#
# COMPACT_ATOMS: atom_id res chain seq x y z
N MET A 1 -48.57 17.73 1.63
CA MET A 1 -47.58 16.94 2.36
C MET A 1 -46.28 17.74 2.37
N THR A 2 -46.06 18.54 3.40
CA THR A 2 -44.94 19.48 3.51
C THR A 2 -43.77 18.72 4.14
N ILE A 3 -42.69 18.50 3.38
CA ILE A 3 -41.48 17.87 3.86
C ILE A 3 -40.78 18.88 4.77
N ASN A 4 -40.49 18.47 6.00
CA ASN A 4 -39.82 19.30 7.01
C ASN A 4 -38.36 19.54 6.59
N PRO A 5 -37.86 20.79 6.59
CA PRO A 5 -36.50 21.11 6.17
C PRO A 5 -35.42 20.38 6.98
N PHE A 6 -35.68 19.93 8.21
CA PHE A 6 -34.80 19.11 9.03
C PHE A 6 -34.61 17.67 8.50
N ASP A 7 -35.59 17.13 7.79
CA ASP A 7 -35.49 15.79 7.20
C ASP A 7 -34.65 15.80 5.90
N ILE A 8 -34.66 16.91 5.19
CA ILE A 8 -33.79 17.13 4.01
C ILE A 8 -32.34 17.25 4.43
N ILE A 9 -32.05 17.91 5.57
CA ILE A 9 -30.70 18.03 6.12
C ILE A 9 -30.16 16.64 6.59
N LYS A 10 -31.00 15.82 7.19
CA LYS A 10 -30.63 14.43 7.57
C LYS A 10 -30.37 13.55 6.35
N LEU A 11 -31.14 13.70 5.29
CA LEU A 11 -30.93 12.97 4.04
C LEU A 11 -29.65 13.42 3.33
N LEU A 12 -29.31 14.72 3.39
CA LEU A 12 -28.04 15.24 2.84
C LEU A 12 -26.80 14.77 3.62
N PHE A 13 -26.94 14.58 4.94
CA PHE A 13 -25.85 14.05 5.79
C PHE A 13 -25.58 12.56 5.57
N LEU A 14 -26.58 11.79 5.12
CA LEU A 14 -26.43 10.37 4.82
C LEU A 14 -25.64 10.12 3.51
N PHE A 15 -25.54 11.13 2.63
CA PHE A 15 -24.85 11.00 1.34
C PHE A 15 -23.36 11.39 1.37
N ILE A 16 -22.84 11.89 2.49
CA ILE A 16 -21.43 12.37 2.60
C ILE A 16 -20.47 11.29 3.14
N CYS A 17 -20.97 10.12 3.54
CA CYS A 17 -20.14 9.10 4.22
C CYS A 17 -19.67 7.93 3.35
N ILE A 18 -19.64 8.02 2.03
CA ILE A 18 -19.12 6.92 1.19
C ILE A 18 -17.98 7.40 0.29
N ASN A 19 -16.84 7.70 0.92
CA ASN A 19 -15.55 7.68 0.24
C ASN A 19 -14.52 6.97 1.14
N SER A 20 -14.81 5.72 1.50
CA SER A 20 -13.76 4.81 1.98
C SER A 20 -12.98 4.32 0.76
N HIS A 21 -11.89 4.97 0.44
CA HIS A 21 -10.95 4.49 -0.56
C HIS A 21 -10.24 3.25 -0.01
N SER A 22 -10.88 2.09 -0.18
CA SER A 22 -10.21 0.81 -0.05
C SER A 22 -9.14 0.72 -1.13
N GLN A 23 -7.91 0.41 -0.73
CA GLN A 23 -6.73 0.42 -1.60
C GLN A 23 -6.67 -0.73 -2.63
N GLN A 24 -7.71 -1.52 -2.82
CA GLN A 24 -7.69 -2.65 -3.74
C GLN A 24 -9.06 -2.85 -4.39
N ASN A 25 -9.31 -2.12 -5.46
CA ASN A 25 -10.38 -2.50 -6.38
C ASN A 25 -9.81 -3.48 -7.41
N TYR A 26 -9.92 -4.78 -7.16
CA TYR A 26 -9.78 -5.78 -8.20
C TYR A 26 -11.06 -5.78 -9.04
N THR A 27 -10.97 -5.48 -10.30
CA THR A 27 -12.12 -5.57 -11.22
C THR A 27 -12.41 -7.02 -11.62
N SER A 28 -11.41 -7.90 -11.52
CA SER A 28 -11.56 -9.33 -11.86
C SER A 28 -11.39 -10.23 -10.64
N ASN A 29 -12.40 -11.08 -10.38
CA ASN A 29 -12.34 -12.10 -9.34
C ASN A 29 -11.28 -13.19 -9.60
N ASN A 30 -10.75 -13.28 -10.83
CA ASN A 30 -9.81 -14.31 -11.25
C ASN A 30 -8.34 -13.91 -11.00
N ILE A 31 -8.05 -12.64 -10.74
CA ILE A 31 -6.70 -12.18 -10.40
C ILE A 31 -6.42 -12.43 -8.93
N LYS A 32 -5.36 -13.18 -8.64
CA LYS A 32 -4.93 -13.57 -7.30
C LYS A 32 -3.44 -13.31 -7.08
N SER A 33 -3.00 -13.50 -5.85
CA SER A 33 -1.58 -13.45 -5.45
C SER A 33 -0.85 -12.17 -5.84
N VAL A 34 -1.55 -11.03 -5.98
CA VAL A 34 -0.91 -9.77 -6.43
C VAL A 34 0.07 -9.28 -5.39
N LYS A 35 1.37 -9.30 -5.72
CA LYS A 35 2.48 -8.87 -4.88
C LYS A 35 3.26 -7.77 -5.59
N LEU A 36 3.72 -6.79 -4.83
CA LEU A 36 4.69 -5.79 -5.27
C LEU A 36 5.79 -5.75 -4.23
N LEU A 37 6.95 -6.30 -4.55
CA LEU A 37 8.06 -6.54 -3.63
C LEU A 37 9.30 -5.76 -4.07
N ASN A 38 10.13 -5.36 -3.12
CA ASN A 38 11.48 -4.94 -3.43
C ASN A 38 12.31 -6.18 -3.80
N SER A 39 12.87 -6.22 -5.01
CA SER A 39 13.57 -7.39 -5.56
C SER A 39 14.80 -7.80 -4.74
N LYS A 40 15.46 -6.86 -4.04
CA LYS A 40 16.64 -7.15 -3.22
C LYS A 40 16.30 -7.67 -1.83
N THR A 41 15.28 -7.10 -1.20
CA THR A 41 14.97 -7.35 0.22
C THR A 41 13.77 -8.27 0.43
N ASN A 42 13.04 -8.59 -0.63
CA ASN A 42 11.77 -9.31 -0.58
C ASN A 42 10.73 -8.63 0.34
N SER A 43 10.89 -7.33 0.54
CA SER A 43 10.04 -6.56 1.44
C SER A 43 8.72 -6.21 0.78
N ASN A 44 7.64 -6.40 1.51
CA ASN A 44 6.30 -5.95 1.11
C ASN A 44 6.12 -4.42 1.23
N TYR A 45 7.15 -3.67 1.64
CA TYR A 45 7.11 -2.23 1.68
C TYR A 45 7.55 -1.69 0.33
N PRO A 46 6.63 -1.19 -0.51
CA PRO A 46 6.95 -0.78 -1.87
C PRO A 46 7.57 0.62 -1.87
N ILE A 47 8.68 0.77 -1.16
CA ILE A 47 9.52 1.99 -1.13
C ILE A 47 10.90 1.58 -1.61
N ILE A 48 11.35 2.21 -2.67
CA ILE A 48 12.66 1.96 -3.29
C ILE A 48 13.42 3.26 -3.48
N ASN A 49 14.72 3.17 -3.69
CA ASN A 49 15.51 4.25 -4.26
C ASN A 49 15.76 4.00 -5.75
N PHE A 50 16.34 4.99 -6.46
CA PHE A 50 16.60 4.91 -7.91
C PHE A 50 17.47 3.73 -8.37
N LYS A 51 18.22 3.10 -7.46
CA LYS A 51 19.10 1.97 -7.77
C LYS A 51 18.45 0.61 -7.46
N ASP A 52 17.28 0.61 -6.88
CA ASP A 52 16.55 -0.59 -6.55
C ASP A 52 15.46 -0.86 -7.59
N GLN A 53 14.93 -2.07 -7.55
CA GLN A 53 13.93 -2.55 -8.48
C GLN A 53 12.77 -3.18 -7.68
N LEU A 54 11.56 -2.98 -8.14
CA LEU A 54 10.36 -3.67 -7.69
C LEU A 54 10.03 -4.80 -8.64
N GLU A 55 9.48 -5.86 -8.09
CA GLU A 55 8.89 -6.96 -8.81
C GLU A 55 7.38 -6.99 -8.53
N LEU A 56 6.58 -6.77 -9.57
CA LEU A 56 5.14 -6.95 -9.54
C LEU A 56 4.83 -8.34 -10.09
N SER A 57 4.14 -9.15 -9.31
CA SER A 57 3.68 -10.46 -9.76
C SER A 57 2.20 -10.67 -9.44
N PHE A 58 1.52 -11.46 -10.26
CA PHE A 58 0.12 -11.85 -10.06
C PHE A 58 -0.23 -13.12 -10.82
N ASP A 59 -1.28 -13.80 -10.37
CA ASP A 59 -1.80 -15.02 -10.97
C ASP A 59 -3.17 -14.75 -11.60
N ASP A 60 -3.35 -15.14 -12.88
CA ASP A 60 -4.65 -15.22 -13.54
C ASP A 60 -5.16 -16.66 -13.52
N LEU A 61 -6.26 -16.91 -12.81
CA LEU A 61 -6.86 -18.23 -12.63
C LEU A 61 -7.66 -18.72 -13.86
N GLU A 62 -7.83 -17.90 -14.88
CA GLU A 62 -8.42 -18.34 -16.15
C GLU A 62 -7.42 -19.16 -16.98
N ALA A 63 -6.11 -18.97 -16.74
CA ALA A 63 -5.02 -19.74 -17.35
C ALA A 63 -5.02 -19.70 -18.90
N ASP A 64 -5.32 -18.55 -19.49
CA ASP A 64 -5.55 -18.35 -20.93
C ASP A 64 -4.56 -17.38 -21.61
N GLU A 65 -3.43 -17.04 -20.95
CA GLU A 65 -2.35 -16.20 -21.50
C GLU A 65 -2.86 -14.85 -22.06
N LYS A 66 -3.64 -14.12 -21.27
CA LYS A 66 -4.14 -12.80 -21.68
C LYS A 66 -3.04 -11.77 -21.87
N ASP A 67 -3.26 -10.86 -22.78
CA ASP A 67 -2.42 -9.69 -22.98
C ASP A 67 -2.71 -8.65 -21.91
N TYR A 68 -1.80 -8.51 -20.96
CA TYR A 68 -1.82 -7.46 -19.95
C TYR A 68 -0.81 -6.36 -20.27
N TYR A 69 -1.23 -5.11 -20.07
CA TYR A 69 -0.42 -3.90 -20.26
C TYR A 69 -0.26 -3.17 -18.95
N TYR A 70 0.87 -2.49 -18.76
CA TYR A 70 1.10 -1.70 -17.56
C TYR A 70 1.21 -0.21 -17.86
N LYS A 71 0.68 0.62 -16.95
CA LYS A 71 0.82 2.08 -17.00
C LYS A 71 1.36 2.60 -15.68
N ILE A 72 2.25 3.59 -15.75
CA ILE A 72 2.86 4.23 -14.59
C ILE A 72 2.28 5.63 -14.43
N ASN A 73 1.85 5.98 -13.22
CA ASN A 73 1.37 7.31 -12.90
C ASN A 73 2.13 7.90 -11.72
N HIS A 74 2.28 9.23 -11.70
CA HIS A 74 2.94 9.96 -10.63
C HIS A 74 1.94 10.79 -9.84
N PHE A 75 2.12 10.85 -8.50
CA PHE A 75 1.21 11.47 -7.56
C PHE A 75 1.96 12.40 -6.60
N ASP A 76 1.23 13.37 -6.05
CA ASP A 76 1.69 14.18 -4.92
C ASP A 76 1.67 13.39 -3.59
N TYR A 77 2.06 14.04 -2.48
CA TYR A 77 2.07 13.44 -1.15
C TYR A 77 0.69 13.04 -0.62
N ASN A 78 -0.41 13.56 -1.19
CA ASN A 78 -1.80 13.20 -0.86
C ASN A 78 -2.37 12.13 -1.80
N TRP A 79 -1.55 11.55 -2.67
CA TRP A 79 -2.00 10.62 -3.70
C TRP A 79 -2.97 11.23 -4.71
N LYS A 80 -2.88 12.52 -4.96
CA LYS A 80 -3.53 13.18 -6.09
C LYS A 80 -2.59 13.18 -7.29
N PRO A 81 -3.09 13.02 -8.53
CA PRO A 81 -2.24 13.14 -9.72
C PRO A 81 -1.41 14.43 -9.66
N SER A 82 -0.13 14.32 -9.91
CA SER A 82 0.81 15.45 -9.76
C SER A 82 0.63 16.52 -10.84
N GLY A 83 -0.05 16.20 -11.93
CA GLY A 83 -0.19 17.07 -13.10
C GLY A 83 1.06 17.15 -13.97
N LEU A 84 2.11 16.41 -13.65
CA LEU A 84 3.32 16.31 -14.48
C LEU A 84 3.04 15.52 -15.75
N LEU A 85 3.72 15.91 -16.84
CA LEU A 85 3.73 15.13 -18.07
C LEU A 85 4.57 13.86 -17.90
N LYS A 86 4.26 12.79 -18.63
CA LYS A 86 5.00 11.52 -18.58
C LYS A 86 6.51 11.71 -18.72
N LEU A 87 6.95 12.55 -19.65
CA LEU A 87 8.35 12.87 -19.91
C LEU A 87 9.08 13.52 -18.73
N GLU A 88 8.37 14.11 -17.77
CA GLU A 88 8.96 14.77 -16.62
C GLU A 88 9.34 13.77 -15.53
N PHE A 89 8.63 12.65 -15.41
CA PHE A 89 8.85 11.66 -14.37
C PHE A 89 9.31 10.28 -14.86
N LEU A 90 9.14 9.96 -16.16
CA LEU A 90 9.65 8.76 -16.81
C LEU A 90 10.62 9.10 -17.93
N GLU A 91 11.65 8.27 -18.09
CA GLU A 91 12.50 8.18 -19.28
C GLU A 91 12.12 6.89 -19.99
N GLY A 92 11.70 6.97 -21.26
CA GLY A 92 11.20 5.84 -22.03
C GLY A 92 9.66 5.78 -22.09
N PHE A 93 9.12 4.59 -22.24
CA PHE A 93 7.70 4.38 -22.51
C PHE A 93 7.09 3.37 -21.53
N ASP A 94 5.86 3.61 -21.15
CA ASP A 94 4.96 2.66 -20.51
C ASP A 94 3.78 2.33 -21.48
N ASP A 95 2.77 1.64 -21.02
CA ASP A 95 1.67 1.09 -21.87
C ASP A 95 2.16 -0.04 -22.80
N ILE A 96 3.05 -0.86 -22.25
CA ILE A 96 3.68 -1.97 -22.95
C ILE A 96 3.13 -3.28 -22.38
N ARG A 97 3.02 -4.28 -23.24
CA ARG A 97 2.58 -5.63 -22.87
C ARG A 97 3.56 -6.29 -21.90
N ILE A 98 3.02 -7.07 -20.98
CA ILE A 98 3.81 -7.91 -20.06
C ILE A 98 4.10 -9.23 -20.77
N ASP A 99 5.34 -9.43 -21.19
CA ASP A 99 5.76 -10.63 -21.93
C ASP A 99 6.33 -11.73 -21.01
N ASN A 100 6.67 -11.41 -19.77
CA ASN A 100 7.19 -12.38 -18.81
C ASN A 100 6.04 -13.07 -18.08
N PHE A 101 5.60 -14.20 -18.59
CA PHE A 101 4.59 -15.05 -17.96
C PHE A 101 4.92 -16.52 -18.10
N ARG A 102 4.32 -17.34 -17.26
CA ARG A 102 4.43 -18.81 -17.30
C ARG A 102 3.16 -19.48 -16.82
N ASN A 103 2.82 -20.57 -17.47
CA ASN A 103 1.67 -21.38 -17.07
C ASN A 103 2.02 -22.32 -15.93
N SER A 104 1.05 -22.53 -15.05
CA SER A 104 1.15 -23.56 -14.02
C SER A 104 1.21 -24.96 -14.64
N TYR A 105 1.99 -25.83 -14.00
CA TYR A 105 2.11 -27.22 -14.41
C TYR A 105 1.78 -28.16 -13.26
N ASN A 106 0.93 -29.15 -13.51
CA ASN A 106 0.53 -30.18 -12.55
C ASN A 106 -0.05 -29.60 -11.24
N THR A 107 -0.83 -28.54 -11.34
CA THR A 107 -1.52 -27.88 -10.23
C THR A 107 -3.00 -28.22 -10.21
N LEU A 108 -3.61 -28.26 -9.01
CA LEU A 108 -5.05 -28.51 -8.85
C LEU A 108 -5.91 -27.37 -9.43
N GLN A 109 -5.46 -26.14 -9.26
CA GLN A 109 -6.01 -24.96 -9.91
C GLN A 109 -5.01 -24.48 -10.95
N ARG A 110 -5.42 -24.43 -12.21
CA ARG A 110 -4.59 -23.83 -13.27
C ARG A 110 -4.54 -22.32 -13.12
N TYR A 111 -3.41 -21.73 -13.48
CA TYR A 111 -3.21 -20.28 -13.52
C TYR A 111 -2.08 -19.93 -14.48
N THR A 112 -2.09 -18.70 -14.96
CA THR A 112 -0.97 -18.06 -15.64
C THR A 112 -0.34 -17.07 -14.68
N HIS A 113 0.95 -17.22 -14.38
CA HIS A 113 1.72 -16.33 -13.52
C HIS A 113 2.40 -15.27 -14.37
N TYR A 114 2.15 -14.00 -14.05
CA TYR A 114 2.76 -12.85 -14.70
C TYR A 114 3.77 -12.20 -13.76
N ASN A 115 4.86 -11.70 -14.33
CA ASN A 115 5.92 -11.00 -13.62
C ASN A 115 6.34 -9.73 -14.39
N LEU A 116 6.48 -8.60 -13.69
CA LEU A 116 6.90 -7.32 -14.22
C LEU A 116 7.91 -6.65 -13.30
N GLU A 117 9.08 -6.34 -13.82
CA GLU A 117 10.09 -5.56 -13.13
C GLU A 117 9.90 -4.06 -13.35
N LEU A 118 10.14 -3.26 -12.31
CA LEU A 118 9.98 -1.81 -12.31
C LEU A 118 11.19 -1.14 -11.63
N PRO A 119 12.01 -0.34 -12.33
CA PRO A 119 12.00 -0.11 -13.77
C PRO A 119 12.47 -1.32 -14.58
N ASN A 120 12.30 -1.28 -15.90
CA ASN A 120 12.75 -2.30 -16.83
C ASN A 120 13.42 -1.65 -18.07
N ASP A 121 13.76 -2.44 -19.08
CA ASP A 121 14.45 -1.96 -20.29
C ASP A 121 13.66 -0.91 -21.09
N ASN A 122 12.35 -0.82 -20.89
CA ASN A 122 11.49 0.11 -21.62
C ASN A 122 11.42 1.49 -20.97
N PHE A 123 11.68 1.59 -19.65
CA PHE A 123 11.61 2.87 -18.95
C PHE A 123 12.46 2.92 -17.67
N ASN A 124 12.82 4.16 -17.28
CA ASN A 124 13.41 4.48 -15.98
C ASN A 124 12.66 5.62 -15.29
N PHE A 125 12.77 5.70 -13.96
CA PHE A 125 12.23 6.80 -13.19
C PHE A 125 13.21 7.98 -13.15
N LYS A 126 12.71 9.20 -13.35
CA LYS A 126 13.52 10.45 -13.38
C LYS A 126 13.49 11.21 -12.07
N ILE A 127 12.41 11.15 -11.34
CA ILE A 127 12.20 11.91 -10.09
C ILE A 127 11.71 11.01 -8.96
N SER A 128 11.97 11.42 -7.73
CA SER A 128 11.39 10.81 -6.53
C SER A 128 9.92 11.20 -6.37
N GLY A 129 9.18 10.43 -5.62
CA GLY A 129 7.77 10.71 -5.33
C GLY A 129 6.92 9.47 -5.16
N ASN A 130 5.61 9.68 -5.21
CA ASN A 130 4.62 8.63 -5.13
C ASN A 130 4.20 8.20 -6.54
N TYR A 131 4.13 6.91 -6.75
CA TYR A 131 3.82 6.31 -8.05
C TYR A 131 2.75 5.23 -7.90
N SER A 132 2.06 4.95 -8.98
CA SER A 132 1.30 3.70 -9.13
C SER A 132 1.67 2.98 -10.41
N VAL A 133 1.60 1.67 -10.36
CA VAL A 133 1.55 0.79 -11.52
C VAL A 133 0.13 0.23 -11.64
N SER A 134 -0.52 0.45 -12.76
CA SER A 134 -1.83 -0.10 -13.06
C SER A 134 -1.74 -1.10 -14.20
N ILE A 135 -2.41 -2.23 -14.05
CA ILE A 135 -2.49 -3.30 -15.05
C ILE A 135 -3.83 -3.20 -15.78
N HIS A 136 -3.76 -3.32 -17.09
CA HIS A 136 -4.87 -3.14 -18.01
C HIS A 136 -4.95 -4.30 -18.99
N LEU A 137 -6.14 -4.58 -19.48
CA LEU A 137 -6.37 -5.43 -20.65
C LEU A 137 -6.12 -4.65 -21.96
N SER A 138 -6.08 -5.33 -23.08
CA SER A 138 -5.90 -4.73 -24.41
C SER A 138 -6.99 -3.72 -24.82
N ASN A 139 -8.17 -3.79 -24.21
CA ASN A 139 -9.27 -2.83 -24.37
C ASN A 139 -9.18 -1.62 -23.44
N ASP A 140 -8.04 -1.43 -22.74
CA ASP A 140 -7.78 -0.38 -21.76
C ASP A 140 -8.59 -0.52 -20.42
N GLU A 141 -9.28 -1.62 -20.22
CA GLU A 141 -9.95 -1.91 -18.95
C GLU A 141 -8.94 -2.14 -17.82
N LYS A 142 -9.03 -1.33 -16.76
CA LYS A 142 -8.13 -1.46 -15.61
C LYS A 142 -8.47 -2.70 -14.79
N VAL A 143 -7.50 -3.57 -14.60
CA VAL A 143 -7.61 -4.82 -13.84
C VAL A 143 -7.31 -4.59 -12.36
N PHE A 144 -6.18 -3.96 -12.05
CA PHE A 144 -5.81 -3.53 -10.69
C PHE A 144 -4.74 -2.44 -10.72
N GLU A 145 -4.45 -1.88 -9.55
CA GLU A 145 -3.44 -0.86 -9.35
C GLU A 145 -2.69 -1.10 -8.03
N LYS A 146 -1.36 -0.89 -8.04
CA LYS A 146 -0.50 -0.93 -6.86
C LYS A 146 0.28 0.35 -6.71
N ARG A 147 0.35 0.86 -5.48
CA ARG A 147 1.07 2.08 -5.12
C ARG A 147 2.45 1.76 -4.59
N PHE A 148 3.42 2.61 -4.93
CA PHE A 148 4.78 2.55 -4.41
C PHE A 148 5.38 3.96 -4.34
N SER A 149 6.56 4.07 -3.71
CA SER A 149 7.25 5.36 -3.61
C SER A 149 8.73 5.20 -3.96
N ILE A 150 9.27 6.22 -4.61
CA ILE A 150 10.70 6.30 -4.92
C ILE A 150 11.30 7.41 -4.05
N THR A 151 12.38 7.08 -3.34
CA THR A 151 13.08 8.00 -2.43
C THR A 151 14.52 8.24 -2.90
N GLU A 152 15.02 9.42 -2.59
CA GLU A 152 16.43 9.77 -2.84
C GLU A 152 17.36 9.33 -1.71
N ASN A 153 16.82 8.90 -0.56
CA ASN A 153 17.57 8.50 0.64
C ASN A 153 18.63 9.53 1.08
N SER A 154 18.29 10.80 0.95
CA SER A 154 19.21 11.89 1.23
C SER A 154 19.41 12.12 2.73
N GLU A 155 18.51 11.61 3.57
CA GLU A 155 18.46 11.96 4.99
C GLU A 155 18.41 10.72 5.89
N GLY A 156 19.10 10.81 7.03
CA GLY A 156 19.08 9.77 8.05
C GLY A 156 17.80 9.84 8.87
N LEU A 157 16.98 8.80 8.82
CA LEU A 157 15.75 8.66 9.59
C LEU A 157 15.95 7.64 10.70
N SER A 158 15.65 8.03 11.94
CA SER A 158 15.60 7.15 13.12
C SER A 158 14.19 7.13 13.66
N LEU A 159 13.66 5.96 13.92
CA LEU A 159 12.34 5.73 14.50
C LEU A 159 12.50 4.92 15.79
N SER A 160 11.84 5.36 16.86
CA SER A 160 11.71 4.56 18.07
C SER A 160 10.25 4.38 18.44
N ILE A 161 9.92 3.19 18.92
CA ILE A 161 8.58 2.82 19.38
C ILE A 161 8.68 2.49 20.86
N SER A 162 7.79 3.08 21.66
CA SER A 162 7.72 2.87 23.10
C SER A 162 6.28 2.73 23.57
N LYS A 163 6.08 2.27 24.80
CA LYS A 163 4.77 2.33 25.44
C LYS A 163 4.27 3.76 25.55
N SER A 164 2.97 3.95 25.64
CA SER A 164 2.38 5.26 25.86
C SER A 164 2.92 5.92 27.12
N ASN A 165 3.25 7.20 27.06
CA ASN A 165 3.62 8.01 28.21
C ASN A 165 2.41 8.36 29.11
N LYS A 166 1.19 8.12 28.61
CA LYS A 166 -0.05 8.31 29.39
C LYS A 166 -0.41 6.99 30.05
N ILE A 167 -0.52 7.02 31.40
CA ILE A 167 -0.82 5.84 32.22
C ILE A 167 -2.12 5.17 31.74
N GLU A 168 -3.14 5.95 31.39
CA GLU A 168 -4.43 5.49 30.91
C GLU A 168 -4.33 4.65 29.62
N ASN A 169 -3.30 4.89 28.82
CA ASN A 169 -3.12 4.29 27.50
C ASN A 169 -1.88 3.38 27.42
N ILE A 170 -1.24 3.08 28.53
CA ILE A 170 0.06 2.38 28.56
C ILE A 170 0.00 0.98 27.94
N ASP A 171 -1.14 0.31 28.06
CA ASP A 171 -1.36 -1.04 27.54
C ASP A 171 -2.12 -1.06 26.21
N ILE A 172 -2.61 0.08 25.73
CA ILE A 172 -3.50 0.13 24.56
C ILE A 172 -2.95 0.98 23.41
N SER A 173 -1.88 1.76 23.65
CA SER A 173 -1.27 2.57 22.59
C SER A 173 0.25 2.58 22.66
N GLN A 174 0.88 2.76 21.52
CA GLN A 174 2.32 2.93 21.37
C GLN A 174 2.63 4.36 20.97
N ASN A 175 3.69 4.93 21.56
CA ASN A 175 4.26 6.20 21.14
C ASN A 175 5.34 5.97 20.11
N ILE A 176 5.41 6.88 19.15
CA ILE A 176 6.40 6.89 18.09
C ILE A 176 7.15 8.21 18.15
N ASP A 177 8.47 8.12 18.28
CA ASP A 177 9.37 9.25 18.15
C ASP A 177 10.16 9.08 16.84
N VAL A 178 10.20 10.15 16.05
CA VAL A 178 10.96 10.17 14.79
C VAL A 178 11.97 11.29 14.83
N THR A 179 13.21 10.95 14.51
CA THR A 179 14.30 11.91 14.34
C THR A 179 14.82 11.85 12.91
N ILE A 180 14.84 12.97 12.24
CA ILE A 180 15.42 13.11 10.91
C ILE A 180 16.74 13.88 11.09
N ASN A 181 17.87 13.25 10.69
CA ASN A 181 19.18 13.86 10.68
C ASN A 181 19.46 14.39 9.27
N CYS A 182 19.71 15.66 9.12
CA CYS A 182 20.00 16.30 7.84
C CYS A 182 21.12 17.35 7.99
N ASN A 183 21.88 17.56 6.93
CA ASN A 183 23.05 18.45 6.96
C ASN A 183 22.69 19.92 7.26
N ASN A 184 21.46 20.33 6.97
CA ASN A 184 20.98 21.68 7.26
C ASN A 184 19.47 21.69 7.53
N CYS A 185 19.04 21.00 8.55
CA CYS A 185 17.63 20.85 8.91
C CYS A 185 16.91 22.18 9.12
N SER A 186 17.58 23.17 9.71
CA SER A 186 16.97 24.49 9.93
C SER A 186 16.64 25.17 8.61
N LYS A 187 17.52 25.09 7.61
CA LYS A 187 17.28 25.64 6.28
C LYS A 187 16.14 24.89 5.55
N ILE A 188 16.15 23.57 5.61
CA ILE A 188 15.08 22.73 5.06
C ILE A 188 13.74 23.09 5.69
N TYR A 189 13.68 23.20 7.03
CA TYR A 189 12.48 23.56 7.75
C TYR A 189 11.99 24.97 7.45
N ASN A 190 12.87 25.95 7.46
CA ASN A 190 12.51 27.36 7.23
C ASN A 190 12.04 27.62 5.79
N ASN A 191 12.58 26.89 4.82
CA ASN A 191 12.22 27.04 3.41
C ASN A 191 11.06 26.13 2.96
N SER A 192 10.59 25.21 3.82
CA SER A 192 9.62 24.18 3.42
C SER A 192 8.28 24.33 4.13
N SER A 193 7.41 25.18 3.61
CA SER A 193 5.96 25.11 3.91
C SER A 193 5.35 23.74 3.53
N THR A 194 6.09 22.93 2.76
CA THR A 194 5.66 21.67 2.14
C THR A 194 6.16 20.42 2.86
N LEU A 195 7.06 20.54 3.87
CA LEU A 195 7.56 19.37 4.60
C LEU A 195 6.42 18.63 5.33
N ARG A 196 6.35 17.34 5.13
CA ARG A 196 5.38 16.45 5.77
C ARG A 196 6.06 15.17 6.23
N LEU A 197 5.84 14.80 7.49
CA LEU A 197 6.13 13.47 7.99
C LEU A 197 4.86 12.64 7.91
N VAL A 198 4.89 11.56 7.14
CA VAL A 198 3.79 10.60 7.04
C VAL A 198 4.22 9.32 7.74
N ILE A 199 3.41 8.87 8.70
CA ILE A 199 3.63 7.62 9.43
C ILE A 199 2.44 6.70 9.16
N LEU A 200 2.74 5.51 8.69
CA LEU A 200 1.76 4.47 8.40
C LEU A 200 1.79 3.41 9.51
N LYS A 201 0.63 2.97 9.99
CA LYS A 201 0.51 1.78 10.82
C LYS A 201 0.37 0.56 9.92
N ASN A 202 1.28 -0.43 10.08
CA ASN A 202 1.25 -1.70 9.32
C ASN A 202 1.17 -1.51 7.80
N ASN A 203 1.89 -0.52 7.28
CA ASN A 203 1.87 -0.15 5.84
C ASN A 203 0.47 0.17 5.29
N ASN A 204 -0.46 0.59 6.15
CA ASN A 204 -1.83 0.90 5.76
C ASN A 204 -2.04 2.41 5.66
N TRP A 205 -2.24 2.90 4.45
CA TRP A 205 -2.49 4.32 4.18
C TRP A 205 -3.79 4.85 4.80
N SER A 206 -4.78 4.00 5.01
CA SER A 206 -6.03 4.37 5.69
C SER A 206 -5.82 4.68 7.17
N ILE A 207 -4.72 4.18 7.76
CA ILE A 207 -4.33 4.42 9.14
C ILE A 207 -3.01 5.19 9.14
N SER A 208 -3.00 6.34 8.49
CA SER A 208 -1.83 7.22 8.43
C SER A 208 -1.97 8.44 9.32
N LYS A 209 -0.83 8.97 9.79
CA LYS A 209 -0.75 10.29 10.42
C LYS A 209 0.18 11.18 9.63
N ILE A 210 -0.32 12.35 9.27
CA ILE A 210 0.44 13.37 8.54
C ILE A 210 0.77 14.51 9.51
N ILE A 211 2.07 14.73 9.77
CA ILE A 211 2.55 15.74 10.70
C ILE A 211 3.29 16.82 9.91
N LYS A 212 2.79 18.04 10.03
CA LYS A 212 3.27 19.18 9.24
C LYS A 212 4.50 19.86 9.83
N LYS A 213 4.69 19.76 11.16
CA LYS A 213 5.78 20.46 11.85
C LYS A 213 6.45 19.54 12.86
N PRO A 214 7.78 19.54 12.95
CA PRO A 214 8.49 18.87 14.02
C PRO A 214 8.18 19.56 15.37
N LYS A 215 8.30 18.83 16.46
CA LYS A 215 8.19 19.37 17.81
C LYS A 215 9.40 20.23 18.16
N TYR A 216 10.59 19.80 17.70
CA TYR A 216 11.84 20.53 17.90
C TYR A 216 12.67 20.54 16.61
N VAL A 217 13.32 21.68 16.38
CA VAL A 217 14.35 21.86 15.34
C VAL A 217 15.64 22.20 16.05
N ILE A 218 16.61 21.32 16.01
CA ILE A 218 17.89 21.47 16.73
C ILE A 218 19.02 21.20 15.73
N ASN A 219 19.79 22.23 15.41
CA ASN A 219 20.94 22.12 14.49
C ASN A 219 20.62 21.26 13.25
N ASN A 220 21.15 20.04 13.26
CA ASN A 220 21.02 19.08 12.15
C ASN A 220 19.94 18.02 12.41
N LYS A 221 18.92 18.32 13.23
CA LYS A 221 17.86 17.36 13.57
C LYS A 221 16.47 17.99 13.54
N LEU A 222 15.53 17.29 12.94
CA LEU A 222 14.09 17.51 13.10
C LEU A 222 13.54 16.40 13.99
N ILE A 223 12.92 16.76 15.10
CA ILE A 223 12.43 15.81 16.11
C ILE A 223 10.91 15.90 16.18
N TYR A 224 10.27 14.76 15.91
CA TYR A 224 8.83 14.57 15.99
C TYR A 224 8.52 13.66 17.17
N ARG A 225 7.63 14.09 18.06
CA ARG A 225 7.20 13.37 19.25
C ARG A 225 5.71 13.47 19.47
N ASP A 226 5.20 12.77 20.49
CA ASP A 226 3.79 12.75 20.86
C ASP A 226 2.88 12.17 19.75
N ILE A 227 3.44 11.27 18.97
CA ILE A 227 2.72 10.54 17.93
C ILE A 227 2.36 9.17 18.51
N SER A 228 1.09 8.80 18.47
CA SER A 228 0.67 7.51 19.02
C SER A 228 -0.30 6.79 18.09
N PHE A 229 -0.27 5.47 18.12
CA PHE A 229 -1.25 4.60 17.48
C PHE A 229 -1.79 3.62 18.51
N ASN A 230 -3.09 3.39 18.44
CA ASN A 230 -3.73 2.38 19.26
C ASN A 230 -3.43 0.98 18.74
N GLY A 231 -3.39 0.00 19.64
CA GLY A 231 -3.35 -1.42 19.32
C GLY A 231 -4.56 -1.88 18.54
N GLY A 232 -4.51 -3.09 18.05
CA GLY A 232 -5.59 -3.70 17.30
C GLY A 232 -5.35 -5.19 17.07
N ASN A 233 -6.21 -5.83 16.30
CA ASN A 233 -6.15 -7.25 15.97
C ASN A 233 -5.57 -7.48 14.56
N GLU A 234 -4.48 -6.79 14.23
CA GLU A 234 -3.97 -6.73 12.85
C GLU A 234 -3.21 -7.99 12.42
N TYR A 235 -2.76 -8.80 13.36
CA TYR A 235 -1.92 -9.98 13.07
C TYR A 235 -2.70 -11.28 13.24
N LEU A 236 -3.67 -11.47 12.36
CA LEU A 236 -4.36 -12.75 12.23
C LEU A 236 -3.79 -13.46 11.01
N SER A 237 -3.46 -14.74 11.17
CA SER A 237 -2.88 -15.55 10.10
C SER A 237 -3.59 -16.88 9.98
N PHE A 238 -3.59 -17.43 8.78
CA PHE A 238 -4.04 -18.78 8.50
C PHE A 238 -3.09 -19.42 7.46
N ASP A 239 -3.07 -20.73 7.39
CA ASP A 239 -2.29 -21.48 6.42
C ASP A 239 -3.23 -22.21 5.47
N SER A 240 -3.16 -21.88 4.18
CA SER A 240 -3.91 -22.52 3.08
C SER A 240 -3.01 -23.28 2.11
N SER A 241 -1.77 -23.60 2.50
CA SER A 241 -0.80 -24.27 1.65
C SER A 241 -1.22 -25.69 1.23
N ASN A 242 -2.02 -26.36 2.04
CA ASN A 242 -2.56 -27.69 1.75
C ASN A 242 -4.09 -27.64 1.69
N ILE A 243 -4.65 -27.95 0.51
CA ILE A 243 -6.10 -27.96 0.29
C ILE A 243 -6.76 -29.31 0.55
N ILE A 244 -5.98 -30.36 0.81
CA ILE A 244 -6.50 -31.73 1.05
C ILE A 244 -6.73 -31.96 2.56
N SER A 245 -5.95 -31.30 3.41
CA SER A 245 -6.04 -31.42 4.86
C SER A 245 -6.33 -30.08 5.51
N THR A 246 -6.91 -30.13 6.72
CA THR A 246 -7.08 -28.93 7.55
C THR A 246 -5.73 -28.45 8.07
N ASN A 247 -5.38 -27.20 7.79
CA ASN A 247 -4.20 -26.52 8.30
C ASN A 247 -4.56 -25.53 9.41
N TYR A 248 -3.54 -24.83 9.92
CA TYR A 248 -3.72 -23.81 10.95
C TYR A 248 -4.81 -22.82 10.57
N ARG A 249 -5.87 -22.76 11.38
CA ARG A 249 -7.04 -21.88 11.25
C ARG A 249 -7.87 -22.08 9.97
N VAL A 250 -7.72 -23.17 9.27
CA VAL A 250 -8.59 -23.57 8.17
C VAL A 250 -9.63 -24.55 8.69
N TYR A 251 -10.91 -24.20 8.54
CA TYR A 251 -12.04 -25.08 8.92
C TYR A 251 -12.30 -26.13 7.86
N LYS A 252 -12.34 -25.72 6.58
CA LYS A 252 -12.50 -26.62 5.44
C LYS A 252 -12.04 -25.96 4.15
N THR A 253 -11.75 -26.78 3.15
CA THR A 253 -11.58 -26.35 1.75
C THR A 253 -12.52 -27.17 0.87
N GLU A 254 -13.20 -26.54 -0.05
CA GLU A 254 -14.09 -27.20 -1.02
C GLU A 254 -13.87 -26.66 -2.42
N LEU A 255 -14.04 -27.53 -3.43
CA LEU A 255 -14.01 -27.15 -4.81
C LEU A 255 -15.43 -26.74 -5.27
N LYS A 256 -15.57 -25.50 -5.73
CA LYS A 256 -16.69 -24.98 -6.49
C LYS A 256 -16.22 -24.65 -7.91
N ASN A 257 -16.45 -23.46 -8.40
CA ASN A 257 -15.77 -22.99 -9.63
C ASN A 257 -14.26 -22.83 -9.41
N LEU A 258 -13.86 -22.43 -8.19
CA LEU A 258 -12.51 -22.36 -7.69
C LEU A 258 -12.45 -23.04 -6.32
N TYR A 259 -11.23 -23.39 -5.86
CA TYR A 259 -11.06 -23.82 -4.47
C TYR A 259 -11.38 -22.68 -3.52
N GLN A 260 -12.28 -22.94 -2.58
CA GLN A 260 -12.68 -22.00 -1.53
C GLN A 260 -12.23 -22.53 -0.18
N THR A 261 -11.40 -21.76 0.50
CA THR A 261 -10.92 -22.07 1.84
C THR A 261 -11.72 -21.26 2.86
N TYR A 262 -12.35 -21.96 3.80
CA TYR A 262 -13.10 -21.38 4.90
C TYR A 262 -12.23 -21.35 6.13
N ILE A 263 -12.02 -20.17 6.69
CA ILE A 263 -11.20 -19.99 7.90
C ILE A 263 -12.06 -19.99 9.16
N VAL A 264 -11.44 -20.39 10.27
CA VAL A 264 -12.05 -20.32 11.59
C VAL A 264 -12.22 -18.85 11.97
N THR A 265 -13.41 -18.51 12.50
CA THR A 265 -13.67 -17.14 12.99
C THR A 265 -12.78 -16.84 14.19
N ASP A 266 -12.18 -15.65 14.17
CA ASP A 266 -11.40 -15.14 15.28
C ASP A 266 -12.23 -14.28 16.22
N ASP A 267 -12.03 -14.48 17.51
CA ASP A 267 -12.61 -13.60 18.52
C ASP A 267 -11.82 -12.29 18.61
N GLU A 268 -12.54 -11.19 18.77
CA GLU A 268 -11.91 -9.88 18.98
C GLU A 268 -11.15 -9.86 20.31
N ARG A 269 -9.94 -9.34 20.33
CA ARG A 269 -9.20 -9.14 21.58
C ARG A 269 -9.92 -8.13 22.46
N THR A 270 -10.41 -8.58 23.61
CA THR A 270 -11.19 -7.77 24.53
C THR A 270 -10.45 -6.53 25.06
N ASN A 271 -9.12 -6.57 25.14
CA ASN A 271 -8.33 -5.52 25.79
C ASN A 271 -7.41 -4.74 24.83
N LYS A 272 -7.35 -5.09 23.53
CA LYS A 272 -6.47 -4.43 22.53
C LYS A 272 -5.06 -4.15 23.06
N LYS A 273 -4.53 -5.05 23.91
CA LYS A 273 -3.20 -4.92 24.53
C LYS A 273 -2.11 -5.29 23.53
N TYR A 274 -1.00 -4.59 23.64
CA TYR A 274 0.23 -4.93 22.93
C TYR A 274 0.98 -6.06 23.61
#